data_bcd79d59339638dd29b0c7d484bd5039
#
_entry.id   bcd79d59339638dd29b0c7d484bd5039
#
_cell.length_a   1.000
_cell.length_b   1.000
_cell.length_c   1.000
_cell.angle_alpha   90.00
_cell.angle_beta   90.00
_cell.angle_gamma   90.00
#
_symmetry.space_group_name_H-M   'P 1'
#
loop_
_entity.id
_entity.type
_entity.pdbx_description
1 polymer ?
#
loop_
_entity_poly.entity_id
_entity_poly.type
_entity_poly.pdbx_seq_one_letter_code
_entity_poly.pdbx_strand_id
1 'polypeptide(L)'
;MAGLLQTCYLKPDVLARYGLEFLLQLLLKRKPKVNTLPNIVKKLVYFAIPFLVVALSGCASAPSAPLASAEPPVHDYLIGPGDSVNIIVWRNPEISMSVPVRPDGKITTPLVDDMPASGKTASHLARDLEKSLGKYIQDPIVTVIVTGFVGPYSEQIRVIGQAAKPQALPYREGMSLMDVLIAVGGITEFAAGNKASIIRGAGTNQQKFTVRLNDLIKDGDISANVPVRPGDILVIPESFF
;
A
#
# COMPACT_ATOMS: atom_id res chain seq x y z
N MET A 1 0.51 -11.90 48.43
CA MET A 1 -0.95 -12.06 48.32
C MET A 1 -1.47 -11.06 47.37
N ALA A 2 -2.10 -11.48 46.32
CA ALA A 2 -2.83 -10.83 45.21
C ALA A 2 -2.26 -11.32 43.89
N GLY A 3 -2.80 -12.19 43.16
CA GLY A 3 -4.18 -12.44 42.71
C GLY A 3 -4.19 -12.21 41.20
N LEU A 4 -3.89 -13.29 40.41
CA LEU A 4 -4.01 -13.39 38.95
C LEU A 4 -5.42 -12.96 38.50
N LEU A 5 -5.49 -12.10 37.48
CA LEU A 5 -6.59 -12.01 36.53
C LEU A 5 -6.04 -12.00 35.11
N GLN A 6 -5.86 -13.19 34.61
CA GLN A 6 -5.61 -13.46 33.18
C GLN A 6 -6.98 -13.52 32.50
N THR A 7 -7.41 -12.43 31.86
CA THR A 7 -8.56 -12.41 30.97
C THR A 7 -8.20 -13.10 29.66
N CYS A 8 -8.71 -14.34 29.52
CA CYS A 8 -8.73 -15.06 28.25
C CYS A 8 -9.54 -14.27 27.22
N TYR A 9 -8.86 -13.66 26.25
CA TYR A 9 -9.46 -13.11 25.05
C TYR A 9 -9.68 -14.26 24.06
N LEU A 10 -10.86 -14.88 24.13
CA LEU A 10 -11.26 -15.87 23.12
C LEU A 10 -11.53 -15.15 21.79
N LYS A 11 -10.80 -15.57 20.72
CA LYS A 11 -11.00 -15.05 19.36
C LYS A 11 -12.44 -15.31 18.89
N PRO A 12 -13.12 -14.33 18.26
CA PRO A 12 -14.51 -14.45 17.80
C PRO A 12 -14.76 -15.56 16.78
N ASP A 13 -13.73 -15.97 16.03
CA ASP A 13 -13.84 -17.02 15.01
C ASP A 13 -14.10 -18.44 15.56
N VAL A 14 -13.77 -18.66 16.83
CA VAL A 14 -13.98 -19.97 17.49
C VAL A 14 -15.42 -20.11 17.94
N LEU A 15 -16.05 -19.03 18.41
CA LEU A 15 -17.45 -19.00 18.83
C LEU A 15 -18.42 -19.19 17.66
N ALA A 16 -18.10 -18.67 16.47
CA ALA A 16 -18.94 -18.83 15.28
C ALA A 16 -18.96 -20.27 14.77
N ARG A 17 -17.83 -20.99 14.84
CA ARG A 17 -17.75 -22.40 14.38
C ARG A 17 -18.47 -23.36 15.33
N TYR A 18 -18.27 -23.23 16.63
CA TYR A 18 -18.92 -24.11 17.59
C TYR A 18 -20.41 -23.83 17.77
N GLY A 19 -20.83 -22.57 17.61
CA GLY A 19 -22.25 -22.18 17.65
C GLY A 19 -23.05 -22.75 16.46
N LEU A 20 -22.47 -22.80 15.28
CA LEU A 20 -23.12 -23.32 14.07
C LEU A 20 -23.26 -24.83 14.11
N GLU A 21 -22.24 -25.58 14.60
CA GLU A 21 -22.32 -27.03 14.74
C GLU A 21 -23.31 -27.44 15.84
N PHE A 22 -23.37 -26.69 16.94
CA PHE A 22 -24.31 -26.96 18.01
C PHE A 22 -25.78 -26.70 17.58
N LEU A 23 -26.02 -25.63 16.81
CA LEU A 23 -27.33 -25.34 16.20
C LEU A 23 -27.71 -26.40 15.16
N LEU A 24 -26.76 -26.85 14.35
CA LEU A 24 -26.99 -27.91 13.36
C LEU A 24 -27.33 -29.25 14.03
N GLN A 25 -26.67 -29.59 15.13
CA GLN A 25 -26.98 -30.79 15.90
C GLN A 25 -28.33 -30.70 16.63
N LEU A 26 -28.73 -29.52 17.11
CA LEU A 26 -30.05 -29.30 17.71
C LEU A 26 -31.18 -29.41 16.68
N LEU A 27 -30.96 -28.92 15.47
CA LEU A 27 -31.93 -29.01 14.35
C LEU A 27 -32.04 -30.45 13.82
N LEU A 28 -30.95 -31.23 13.80
CA LEU A 28 -30.94 -32.63 13.38
C LEU A 28 -31.55 -33.57 14.43
N LYS A 29 -31.53 -33.21 15.72
CA LYS A 29 -32.15 -34.02 16.80
C LYS A 29 -33.65 -33.86 16.92
N ARG A 30 -34.24 -32.80 16.40
CA ARG A 30 -35.70 -32.63 16.27
C ARG A 30 -36.14 -33.24 14.93
N LYS A 31 -36.34 -34.53 14.88
CA LYS A 31 -37.08 -35.17 13.78
C LYS A 31 -38.53 -34.64 13.82
N PRO A 32 -38.95 -33.72 12.92
CA PRO A 32 -40.35 -33.35 12.85
C PRO A 32 -41.10 -34.60 12.38
N LYS A 33 -42.21 -34.93 13.05
CA LYS A 33 -43.13 -35.95 12.57
C LYS A 33 -43.79 -35.43 11.26
N VAL A 34 -43.09 -35.62 10.16
CA VAL A 34 -43.49 -35.15 8.81
C VAL A 34 -44.57 -36.07 8.19
N ASN A 35 -45.05 -37.08 8.94
CA ASN A 35 -45.97 -38.06 8.37
C ASN A 35 -47.42 -37.64 8.17
N THR A 36 -47.79 -36.45 8.63
CA THR A 36 -49.20 -35.95 8.54
C THR A 36 -49.43 -34.84 7.53
N LEU A 37 -48.39 -34.43 6.77
CA LEU A 37 -48.53 -33.40 5.76
C LEU A 37 -48.88 -33.93 4.39
N PRO A 38 -49.83 -33.34 3.63
CA PRO A 38 -50.19 -33.79 2.26
C PRO A 38 -48.96 -33.72 1.34
N ASN A 39 -48.86 -34.65 0.40
CA ASN A 39 -47.71 -34.84 -0.48
C ASN A 39 -47.25 -33.58 -1.25
N ILE A 40 -48.16 -32.61 -1.45
CA ILE A 40 -47.85 -31.34 -2.09
C ILE A 40 -46.95 -30.46 -1.22
N VAL A 41 -47.22 -30.40 0.10
CA VAL A 41 -46.44 -29.60 1.05
C VAL A 41 -45.06 -30.22 1.28
N LYS A 42 -44.94 -31.56 1.26
CA LYS A 42 -43.64 -32.22 1.31
C LYS A 42 -42.75 -31.86 0.13
N LYS A 43 -43.27 -31.85 -1.09
CA LYS A 43 -42.52 -31.43 -2.29
C LYS A 43 -42.10 -29.97 -2.23
N LEU A 44 -42.95 -29.07 -1.73
CA LEU A 44 -42.65 -27.64 -1.58
C LEU A 44 -41.51 -27.38 -0.57
N VAL A 45 -41.51 -28.08 0.57
CA VAL A 45 -40.46 -27.96 1.61
C VAL A 45 -39.13 -28.50 1.09
N TYR A 46 -39.13 -29.60 0.33
CA TYR A 46 -37.88 -30.16 -0.23
C TYR A 46 -37.28 -29.27 -1.32
N PHE A 47 -38.05 -28.46 -2.02
CA PHE A 47 -37.55 -27.50 -3.01
C PHE A 47 -37.18 -26.13 -2.40
N ALA A 48 -37.82 -25.71 -1.32
CA ALA A 48 -37.62 -24.41 -0.69
C ALA A 48 -36.31 -24.35 0.15
N ILE A 49 -35.95 -25.47 0.79
CA ILE A 49 -34.76 -25.53 1.64
C ILE A 49 -33.43 -25.34 0.84
N PRO A 50 -33.17 -26.01 -0.29
CA PRO A 50 -31.95 -25.78 -1.05
C PRO A 50 -31.89 -24.39 -1.69
N PHE A 51 -33.06 -23.79 -2.03
CA PHE A 51 -33.11 -22.45 -2.59
C PHE A 51 -32.77 -21.36 -1.57
N LEU A 52 -33.15 -21.56 -0.32
CA LEU A 52 -32.83 -20.66 0.80
C LEU A 52 -31.32 -20.70 1.15
N VAL A 53 -30.66 -21.85 1.01
CA VAL A 53 -29.24 -22.01 1.32
C VAL A 53 -28.37 -21.33 0.24
N VAL A 54 -28.81 -21.30 -1.03
CA VAL A 54 -28.09 -20.64 -2.12
C VAL A 54 -28.21 -19.10 -2.04
N ALA A 55 -29.28 -18.58 -1.46
CA ALA A 55 -29.49 -17.12 -1.36
C ALA A 55 -28.63 -16.47 -0.25
N LEU A 56 -28.04 -17.22 0.69
CA LEU A 56 -27.21 -16.67 1.77
C LEU A 56 -25.70 -16.62 1.46
N SER A 57 -25.24 -17.05 0.30
CA SER A 57 -23.81 -17.12 -0.03
C SER A 57 -23.25 -15.91 -0.78
N GLY A 58 -23.90 -14.76 -0.77
CA GLY A 58 -23.59 -13.62 -1.62
C GLY A 58 -23.21 -12.33 -0.92
N CYS A 59 -22.22 -12.32 -0.01
CA CYS A 59 -21.51 -11.10 0.37
C CYS A 59 -20.01 -11.39 0.49
N ALA A 60 -19.31 -11.45 -0.64
CA ALA A 60 -17.86 -11.30 -0.66
C ALA A 60 -17.56 -9.81 -0.45
N SER A 61 -17.35 -9.40 0.79
CA SER A 61 -16.80 -8.08 1.11
C SER A 61 -15.44 -7.96 0.46
N ALA A 62 -15.24 -6.96 -0.40
CA ALA A 62 -13.91 -6.65 -0.92
C ALA A 62 -12.97 -6.40 0.27
N PRO A 63 -11.72 -6.91 0.24
CA PRO A 63 -10.79 -6.68 1.32
C PRO A 63 -10.58 -5.18 1.50
N SER A 64 -10.94 -4.66 2.68
CA SER A 64 -10.57 -3.30 3.09
C SER A 64 -9.05 -3.26 3.27
N ALA A 65 -8.44 -2.10 2.97
CA ALA A 65 -7.02 -1.92 3.20
C ALA A 65 -6.68 -2.30 4.65
N PRO A 66 -5.64 -3.11 4.90
CA PRO A 66 -5.30 -3.49 6.25
C PRO A 66 -4.98 -2.22 7.04
N LEU A 67 -5.77 -1.98 8.09
CA LEU A 67 -5.49 -0.95 9.09
C LEU A 67 -4.06 -1.15 9.59
N ALA A 68 -3.31 -0.07 9.64
CA ALA A 68 -1.89 -0.04 9.97
C ALA A 68 -1.62 -0.67 11.34
N SER A 69 -1.17 -1.91 11.34
CA SER A 69 -0.58 -2.56 12.52
C SER A 69 0.82 -3.11 12.26
N ALA A 70 1.41 -2.79 11.10
CA ALA A 70 2.83 -3.03 10.87
C ALA A 70 3.49 -1.66 10.72
N GLU A 71 4.38 -1.35 11.65
CA GLU A 71 5.34 -0.28 11.52
C GLU A 71 5.98 -0.38 10.14
N PRO A 72 5.92 0.67 9.30
CA PRO A 72 6.50 0.59 7.97
C PRO A 72 7.99 0.24 8.12
N PRO A 73 8.50 -0.73 7.36
CA PRO A 73 9.93 -0.99 7.38
C PRO A 73 10.65 0.30 7.03
N VAL A 74 11.71 0.63 7.79
CA VAL A 74 12.58 1.78 7.48
C VAL A 74 13.11 1.59 6.07
N HIS A 75 12.69 2.44 5.15
CA HIS A 75 13.13 2.41 3.76
C HIS A 75 14.23 3.46 3.57
N ASP A 76 15.43 2.99 3.27
CA ASP A 76 16.48 3.88 2.80
C ASP A 76 16.07 4.46 1.44
N TYR A 77 16.26 5.77 1.28
CA TYR A 77 15.99 6.42 0.00
C TYR A 77 16.89 5.88 -1.09
N LEU A 78 16.31 5.47 -2.21
CA LEU A 78 17.01 5.03 -3.41
C LEU A 78 17.06 6.17 -4.43
N ILE A 79 18.25 6.49 -4.88
CA ILE A 79 18.49 7.49 -5.91
C ILE A 79 17.80 7.06 -7.20
N GLY A 80 17.08 7.98 -7.83
CA GLY A 80 16.36 7.75 -9.08
C GLY A 80 16.80 8.67 -10.21
N PRO A 81 16.41 8.36 -11.47
CA PRO A 81 16.60 9.26 -12.60
C PRO A 81 15.88 10.60 -12.34
N GLY A 82 16.56 11.71 -12.62
CA GLY A 82 16.06 13.05 -12.37
C GLY A 82 16.39 13.61 -10.99
N ASP A 83 16.92 12.81 -10.07
CA ASP A 83 17.45 13.32 -8.80
C ASP A 83 18.66 14.21 -9.04
N SER A 84 18.92 15.12 -8.09
CA SER A 84 20.16 15.89 -8.05
C SER A 84 21.00 15.42 -6.86
N VAL A 85 22.25 15.09 -7.14
CA VAL A 85 23.20 14.66 -6.11
C VAL A 85 24.36 15.64 -6.02
N ASN A 86 24.70 16.06 -4.81
CA ASN A 86 25.88 16.86 -4.55
C ASN A 86 26.98 15.94 -4.03
N ILE A 87 28.05 15.87 -4.76
CA ILE A 87 29.21 15.02 -4.50
C ILE A 87 30.31 15.89 -3.93
N ILE A 88 30.75 15.61 -2.72
CA ILE A 88 31.80 16.33 -2.02
C ILE A 88 32.97 15.37 -1.82
N VAL A 89 34.11 15.70 -2.43
CA VAL A 89 35.36 14.94 -2.26
C VAL A 89 36.25 15.72 -1.30
N TRP A 90 36.53 15.12 -0.15
CA TRP A 90 37.32 15.77 0.88
C TRP A 90 38.72 16.18 0.37
N ARG A 91 39.10 17.42 0.65
CA ARG A 91 40.35 18.07 0.19
C ARG A 91 40.50 18.25 -1.33
N ASN A 92 39.47 17.95 -2.13
CA ASN A 92 39.51 18.11 -3.59
C ASN A 92 38.24 18.87 -4.07
N PRO A 93 38.16 20.17 -3.80
CA PRO A 93 36.99 20.96 -4.18
C PRO A 93 36.81 21.07 -5.70
N GLU A 94 37.89 20.95 -6.47
CA GLU A 94 37.88 21.02 -7.94
C GLU A 94 37.13 19.86 -8.63
N ILE A 95 36.96 18.74 -7.95
CA ILE A 95 36.17 17.59 -8.42
C ILE A 95 34.85 17.41 -7.64
N SER A 96 34.60 18.28 -6.66
CA SER A 96 33.34 18.31 -5.91
C SER A 96 32.32 19.13 -6.71
N MET A 97 31.13 18.54 -6.96
CA MET A 97 30.11 19.17 -7.77
C MET A 97 28.71 18.62 -7.53
N SER A 98 27.70 19.38 -7.95
CA SER A 98 26.33 18.89 -8.03
C SER A 98 26.04 18.42 -9.44
N VAL A 99 25.51 17.19 -9.57
CA VAL A 99 25.17 16.59 -10.86
C VAL A 99 23.77 16.00 -10.83
N PRO A 100 23.01 16.11 -11.93
CA PRO A 100 21.75 15.40 -12.07
C PRO A 100 21.99 13.94 -12.41
N VAL A 101 21.14 13.07 -11.90
CA VAL A 101 21.06 11.66 -12.33
C VAL A 101 20.36 11.62 -13.69
N ARG A 102 21.07 11.13 -14.69
CA ARG A 102 20.58 11.03 -16.06
C ARG A 102 19.39 10.08 -16.18
N PRO A 103 18.57 10.17 -17.25
CA PRO A 103 17.45 9.24 -17.49
C PRO A 103 17.86 7.77 -17.56
N ASP A 104 19.12 7.48 -17.94
CA ASP A 104 19.69 6.12 -17.94
C ASP A 104 20.14 5.66 -16.53
N GLY A 105 19.91 6.48 -15.49
CA GLY A 105 20.24 6.16 -14.11
C GLY A 105 21.71 6.31 -13.74
N LYS A 106 22.50 6.95 -14.59
CA LYS A 106 23.94 7.16 -14.36
C LYS A 106 24.24 8.62 -14.05
N ILE A 107 25.40 8.85 -13.43
CA ILE A 107 26.00 10.16 -13.23
C ILE A 107 27.37 10.21 -13.89
N THR A 108 27.80 11.42 -14.26
CA THR A 108 29.15 11.70 -14.76
C THR A 108 29.76 12.77 -13.91
N THR A 109 30.97 12.51 -13.42
CA THR A 109 31.78 13.43 -12.60
C THR A 109 33.17 13.57 -13.19
N PRO A 110 33.97 14.56 -12.80
CA PRO A 110 35.36 14.60 -13.20
C PRO A 110 36.05 13.29 -12.81
N LEU A 111 36.83 12.73 -13.72
CA LEU A 111 37.60 11.47 -13.58
C LEU A 111 36.75 10.18 -13.53
N VAL A 112 35.43 10.26 -13.41
CA VAL A 112 34.55 9.07 -13.37
C VAL A 112 33.35 9.27 -14.29
N ASP A 113 33.38 8.60 -15.44
CA ASP A 113 32.28 8.60 -16.38
C ASP A 113 31.32 7.45 -16.13
N ASP A 114 30.02 7.65 -16.47
CA ASP A 114 28.99 6.63 -16.50
C ASP A 114 28.85 5.79 -15.22
N MET A 115 28.97 6.41 -14.05
CA MET A 115 28.77 5.74 -12.76
C MET A 115 27.30 5.42 -12.55
N PRO A 116 26.89 4.15 -12.37
CA PRO A 116 25.52 3.79 -12.03
C PRO A 116 25.14 4.34 -10.65
N ALA A 117 24.10 5.20 -10.59
CA ALA A 117 23.59 5.83 -9.38
C ALA A 117 22.18 5.36 -9.03
N SER A 118 21.33 5.12 -10.01
CA SER A 118 19.94 4.71 -9.80
C SER A 118 19.84 3.37 -9.07
N GLY A 119 18.90 3.28 -8.10
CA GLY A 119 18.67 2.10 -7.28
C GLY A 119 19.70 1.91 -6.15
N LYS A 120 20.60 2.88 -5.94
CA LYS A 120 21.56 2.87 -4.83
C LYS A 120 21.19 3.91 -3.78
N THR A 121 21.61 3.66 -2.54
CA THR A 121 21.60 4.69 -1.49
C THR A 121 22.74 5.68 -1.70
N ALA A 122 22.64 6.87 -1.10
CA ALA A 122 23.71 7.86 -1.13
C ALA A 122 25.04 7.30 -0.58
N SER A 123 24.96 6.49 0.47
CA SER A 123 26.14 5.85 1.07
C SER A 123 26.81 4.83 0.14
N HIS A 124 26.02 4.00 -0.54
CA HIS A 124 26.56 3.04 -1.52
C HIS A 124 27.19 3.76 -2.70
N LEU A 125 26.56 4.81 -3.22
CA LEU A 125 27.12 5.60 -4.32
C LEU A 125 28.44 6.26 -3.91
N ALA A 126 28.53 6.76 -2.65
CA ALA A 126 29.78 7.34 -2.13
C ALA A 126 30.93 6.30 -2.12
N ARG A 127 30.66 5.07 -1.65
CA ARG A 127 31.67 3.99 -1.66
C ARG A 127 32.11 3.59 -3.07
N ASP A 128 31.18 3.56 -4.01
CA ASP A 128 31.50 3.26 -5.42
C ASP A 128 32.35 4.37 -6.05
N LEU A 129 32.06 5.64 -5.74
CA LEU A 129 32.85 6.79 -6.18
C LEU A 129 34.27 6.75 -5.57
N GLU A 130 34.42 6.48 -4.28
CA GLU A 130 35.73 6.33 -3.62
C GLU A 130 36.57 5.27 -4.30
N LYS A 131 35.98 4.10 -4.58
CA LYS A 131 36.68 3.02 -5.29
C LYS A 131 37.14 3.43 -6.68
N SER A 132 36.32 4.20 -7.41
CA SER A 132 36.63 4.64 -8.77
C SER A 132 37.68 5.75 -8.78
N LEU A 133 37.56 6.72 -7.87
CA LEU A 133 38.49 7.83 -7.70
C LEU A 133 39.85 7.38 -7.13
N GLY A 134 39.88 6.29 -6.37
CA GLY A 134 41.13 5.71 -5.82
C GLY A 134 42.15 5.30 -6.88
N LYS A 135 41.78 5.25 -8.15
CA LYS A 135 42.72 5.06 -9.28
C LYS A 135 43.53 6.33 -9.59
N TYR A 136 43.02 7.50 -9.22
CA TYR A 136 43.55 8.80 -9.56
C TYR A 136 44.00 9.61 -8.33
N ILE A 137 43.37 9.36 -7.17
CA ILE A 137 43.56 10.10 -5.94
C ILE A 137 43.85 9.10 -4.83
N GLN A 138 44.83 9.43 -4.00
CA GLN A 138 45.19 8.63 -2.82
C GLN A 138 44.14 8.84 -1.71
N ASP A 139 43.55 7.75 -1.22
CA ASP A 139 42.60 7.70 -0.10
C ASP A 139 41.45 8.74 -0.22
N PRO A 140 40.68 8.75 -1.32
CA PRO A 140 39.57 9.70 -1.49
C PRO A 140 38.46 9.41 -0.48
N ILE A 141 37.96 10.44 0.22
CA ILE A 141 36.80 10.37 1.07
C ILE A 141 35.69 11.13 0.37
N VAL A 142 34.58 10.43 0.04
CA VAL A 142 33.45 10.99 -0.70
C VAL A 142 32.19 11.02 0.15
N THR A 143 31.52 12.17 0.17
CA THR A 143 30.19 12.34 0.73
C THR A 143 29.20 12.65 -0.41
N VAL A 144 28.12 11.90 -0.48
CA VAL A 144 27.03 12.12 -1.45
C VAL A 144 25.80 12.62 -0.70
N ILE A 145 25.27 13.78 -1.12
CA ILE A 145 24.07 14.40 -0.55
C ILE A 145 23.04 14.49 -1.67
N VAL A 146 21.87 13.87 -1.50
CA VAL A 146 20.75 14.04 -2.43
C VAL A 146 20.08 15.38 -2.13
N THR A 147 19.95 16.24 -3.14
CA THR A 147 19.37 17.60 -3.01
C THR A 147 18.06 17.77 -3.75
N GLY A 148 17.81 16.95 -4.78
CA GLY A 148 16.53 16.90 -5.51
C GLY A 148 15.99 15.49 -5.43
N PHE A 149 14.75 15.34 -4.96
CA PHE A 149 14.13 14.05 -4.68
C PHE A 149 13.00 13.78 -5.68
N VAL A 150 13.28 13.11 -6.77
CA VAL A 150 12.28 12.58 -7.72
C VAL A 150 12.06 11.10 -7.42
N GLY A 151 13.13 10.36 -7.21
CA GLY A 151 13.14 8.94 -6.93
C GLY A 151 12.83 8.06 -8.16
N PRO A 152 13.12 6.77 -8.08
CA PRO A 152 12.68 5.81 -9.09
C PRO A 152 11.16 5.63 -9.03
N TYR A 153 10.56 5.18 -10.12
CA TYR A 153 9.11 4.94 -10.21
C TYR A 153 8.58 3.96 -9.15
N SER A 154 9.40 3.05 -8.66
CA SER A 154 9.08 2.13 -7.57
C SER A 154 8.86 2.82 -6.22
N GLU A 155 9.41 4.03 -6.06
CA GLU A 155 9.33 4.82 -4.82
C GLU A 155 8.32 5.98 -4.93
N GLN A 156 7.62 6.09 -6.04
CA GLN A 156 6.63 7.14 -6.26
C GLN A 156 5.21 6.64 -5.98
N ILE A 157 4.40 7.50 -5.37
CA ILE A 157 2.94 7.33 -5.30
C ILE A 157 2.34 7.93 -6.56
N ARG A 158 1.59 7.16 -7.33
CA ARG A 158 0.96 7.62 -8.58
C ARG A 158 -0.54 7.78 -8.38
N VAL A 159 -1.06 8.96 -8.69
CA VAL A 159 -2.49 9.26 -8.57
C VAL A 159 -3.07 9.43 -9.96
N ILE A 160 -4.10 8.65 -10.28
CA ILE A 160 -4.79 8.66 -11.57
C ILE A 160 -6.31 8.75 -11.40
N GLY A 161 -6.99 9.27 -12.41
CA GLY A 161 -8.44 9.43 -12.45
C GLY A 161 -8.90 10.78 -11.93
N GLN A 162 -9.99 10.82 -11.18
CA GLN A 162 -10.72 12.02 -10.76
C GLN A 162 -10.11 12.73 -9.53
N ALA A 163 -8.77 12.86 -9.49
CA ALA A 163 -8.08 13.80 -8.62
C ALA A 163 -8.08 15.19 -9.25
N ALA A 164 -8.01 16.27 -8.44
CA ALA A 164 -7.95 17.63 -8.97
C ALA A 164 -6.68 17.84 -9.83
N LYS A 165 -5.55 17.25 -9.43
CA LYS A 165 -4.29 17.25 -10.19
C LYS A 165 -3.68 15.86 -10.18
N PRO A 166 -4.05 14.96 -11.11
CA PRO A 166 -3.43 13.65 -11.22
C PRO A 166 -1.94 13.78 -11.50
N GLN A 167 -1.10 13.19 -10.66
CA GLN A 167 0.35 13.26 -10.78
C GLN A 167 1.05 12.14 -10.01
N ALA A 168 2.35 11.98 -10.26
CA ALA A 168 3.22 11.16 -9.45
C ALA A 168 3.84 12.03 -8.33
N LEU A 169 3.88 11.49 -7.12
CA LEU A 169 4.44 12.14 -5.93
C LEU A 169 5.60 11.31 -5.40
N PRO A 170 6.72 11.91 -5.01
CA PRO A 170 7.77 11.19 -4.29
C PRO A 170 7.21 10.71 -2.95
N TYR A 171 7.44 9.45 -2.62
CA TYR A 171 7.06 8.90 -1.33
C TYR A 171 7.89 9.57 -0.20
N ARG A 172 7.26 9.80 0.92
CA ARG A 172 7.90 10.24 2.16
C ARG A 172 7.53 9.28 3.28
N GLU A 173 8.46 8.99 4.14
CA GLU A 173 8.22 8.12 5.29
C GLU A 173 7.06 8.65 6.16
N GLY A 174 6.16 7.76 6.56
CA GLY A 174 4.96 8.12 7.31
C GLY A 174 3.83 8.75 6.49
N MET A 175 3.97 8.82 5.15
CA MET A 175 2.94 9.40 4.28
C MET A 175 1.64 8.61 4.33
N SER A 176 0.54 9.31 4.49
CA SER A 176 -0.82 8.77 4.55
C SER A 176 -1.63 9.12 3.30
N LEU A 177 -2.80 8.51 3.16
CA LEU A 177 -3.74 8.82 2.09
C LEU A 177 -4.18 10.28 2.11
N MET A 178 -4.35 10.88 3.31
CA MET A 178 -4.67 12.30 3.47
C MET A 178 -3.58 13.19 2.88
N ASP A 179 -2.29 12.87 3.11
CA ASP A 179 -1.17 13.66 2.58
C ASP A 179 -1.13 13.62 1.06
N VAL A 180 -1.43 12.43 0.48
CA VAL A 180 -1.57 12.30 -0.99
C VAL A 180 -2.68 13.18 -1.51
N LEU A 181 -3.86 13.19 -0.86
CA LEU A 181 -4.98 14.01 -1.28
C LEU A 181 -4.68 15.50 -1.18
N ILE A 182 -4.00 15.95 -0.13
CA ILE A 182 -3.55 17.33 0.00
C ILE A 182 -2.60 17.70 -1.15
N ALA A 183 -1.65 16.83 -1.47
CA ALA A 183 -0.67 17.09 -2.53
C ALA A 183 -1.29 17.18 -3.93
N VAL A 184 -2.35 16.40 -4.21
CA VAL A 184 -3.07 16.44 -5.50
C VAL A 184 -4.22 17.46 -5.54
N GLY A 185 -4.47 18.19 -4.43
CA GLY A 185 -5.53 19.20 -4.34
C GLY A 185 -6.93 18.62 -4.13
N GLY A 186 -7.04 17.38 -3.61
CA GLY A 186 -8.31 16.69 -3.37
C GLY A 186 -8.82 15.91 -4.58
N ILE A 187 -10.13 15.61 -4.54
CA ILE A 187 -10.85 14.90 -5.61
C ILE A 187 -11.83 15.85 -6.31
N THR A 188 -12.16 15.57 -7.57
CA THR A 188 -13.17 16.35 -8.31
C THR A 188 -14.58 16.03 -7.82
N GLU A 189 -15.55 16.89 -8.18
CA GLU A 189 -16.98 16.66 -7.89
C GLU A 189 -17.56 15.42 -8.59
N PHE A 190 -16.94 15.01 -9.69
CA PHE A 190 -17.32 13.81 -10.44
C PHE A 190 -16.69 12.52 -9.92
N ALA A 191 -15.90 12.61 -8.86
CA ALA A 191 -15.19 11.45 -8.32
C ALA A 191 -16.10 10.50 -7.52
N ALA A 192 -16.02 9.21 -7.81
CA ALA A 192 -16.61 8.17 -6.97
C ALA A 192 -15.63 7.84 -5.81
N GLY A 193 -15.45 8.77 -4.86
CA GLY A 193 -14.39 8.69 -3.84
C GLY A 193 -14.41 7.43 -2.99
N ASN A 194 -15.60 6.89 -2.64
CA ASN A 194 -15.70 5.65 -1.86
C ASN A 194 -15.55 4.36 -2.70
N LYS A 195 -15.39 4.50 -4.03
CA LYS A 195 -14.99 3.41 -4.93
C LYS A 195 -13.53 3.52 -5.37
N ALA A 196 -12.79 4.46 -4.80
CA ALA A 196 -11.36 4.60 -5.05
C ALA A 196 -10.60 3.37 -4.54
N SER A 197 -9.44 3.12 -5.12
CA SER A 197 -8.65 1.95 -4.76
C SER A 197 -7.15 2.24 -4.82
N ILE A 198 -6.41 1.64 -3.91
CA ILE A 198 -4.95 1.57 -3.93
C ILE A 198 -4.56 0.23 -4.56
N ILE A 199 -3.76 0.29 -5.63
CA ILE A 199 -3.13 -0.89 -6.23
C ILE A 199 -1.71 -0.94 -5.69
N ARG A 200 -1.37 -2.02 -5.00
CA ARG A 200 -0.08 -2.25 -4.36
C ARG A 200 0.60 -3.49 -4.93
N GLY A 201 1.90 -3.43 -5.13
CA GLY A 201 2.69 -4.52 -5.68
C GLY A 201 3.00 -4.34 -7.16
N ALA A 202 3.84 -5.23 -7.70
CA ALA A 202 4.33 -5.19 -9.08
C ALA A 202 4.01 -6.49 -9.82
N GLY A 203 3.81 -6.39 -11.13
CA GLY A 203 3.59 -7.54 -12.02
C GLY A 203 2.35 -8.35 -11.64
N THR A 204 2.50 -9.66 -11.45
CA THR A 204 1.41 -10.61 -11.15
C THR A 204 0.95 -10.59 -9.69
N ASN A 205 1.71 -9.98 -8.78
CA ASN A 205 1.39 -9.93 -7.35
C ASN A 205 0.70 -8.63 -6.94
N GLN A 206 -0.07 -8.02 -7.83
CA GLN A 206 -0.83 -6.82 -7.52
C GLN A 206 -2.03 -7.12 -6.64
N GLN A 207 -2.17 -6.34 -5.56
CA GLN A 207 -3.32 -6.38 -4.66
C GLN A 207 -4.08 -5.06 -4.76
N LYS A 208 -5.41 -5.14 -4.82
CA LYS A 208 -6.29 -3.98 -4.87
C LYS A 208 -6.99 -3.81 -3.52
N PHE A 209 -6.84 -2.65 -2.91
CA PHE A 209 -7.50 -2.27 -1.66
C PHE A 209 -8.47 -1.12 -1.92
N THR A 210 -9.72 -1.29 -1.55
CA THR A 210 -10.71 -0.20 -1.64
C THR A 210 -10.51 0.79 -0.52
N VAL A 211 -10.55 2.11 -0.84
CA VAL A 211 -10.41 3.20 0.11
C VAL A 211 -11.62 4.14 0.03
N ARG A 212 -11.98 4.77 1.16
CA ARG A 212 -13.18 5.60 1.31
C ARG A 212 -12.79 7.08 1.38
N LEU A 213 -12.53 7.69 0.20
CA LEU A 213 -12.06 9.07 0.13
C LEU A 213 -13.15 10.10 0.51
N ASN A 214 -14.42 9.82 0.18
CA ASN A 214 -15.51 10.73 0.55
C ASN A 214 -15.70 10.79 2.07
N ASP A 215 -15.69 9.62 2.74
CA ASP A 215 -15.80 9.54 4.20
C ASP A 215 -14.64 10.28 4.86
N LEU A 216 -13.43 10.13 4.31
CA LEU A 216 -12.24 10.82 4.82
C LEU A 216 -12.31 12.34 4.65
N ILE A 217 -12.74 12.83 3.45
CA ILE A 217 -12.68 14.26 3.12
C ILE A 217 -13.93 15.01 3.60
N LYS A 218 -15.13 14.43 3.38
CA LYS A 218 -16.41 15.10 3.62
C LYS A 218 -16.92 14.87 5.04
N ASP A 219 -16.78 13.64 5.53
CA ASP A 219 -17.31 13.23 6.84
C ASP A 219 -16.25 13.32 7.94
N GLY A 220 -14.98 13.53 7.58
CA GLY A 220 -13.87 13.61 8.55
C GLY A 220 -13.56 12.27 9.23
N ASP A 221 -13.94 11.15 8.61
CA ASP A 221 -13.67 9.82 9.14
C ASP A 221 -12.18 9.46 9.04
N ILE A 222 -11.45 9.74 10.12
CA ILE A 222 -10.00 9.45 10.20
C ILE A 222 -9.72 7.93 10.10
N SER A 223 -10.69 7.07 10.39
CA SER A 223 -10.51 5.63 10.24
C SER A 223 -10.31 5.20 8.78
N ALA A 224 -10.72 6.04 7.83
CA ALA A 224 -10.49 5.84 6.39
C ALA A 224 -9.09 6.30 5.94
N ASN A 225 -8.32 6.98 6.82
CA ASN A 225 -6.96 7.41 6.51
C ASN A 225 -5.99 6.22 6.66
N VAL A 226 -5.56 5.67 5.55
CA VAL A 226 -4.64 4.52 5.51
C VAL A 226 -3.23 4.97 5.12
N PRO A 227 -2.16 4.31 5.64
CA PRO A 227 -0.81 4.59 5.22
C PRO A 227 -0.59 4.11 3.78
N VAL A 228 0.05 4.94 2.98
CA VAL A 228 0.50 4.58 1.64
C VAL A 228 1.90 4.01 1.71
N ARG A 229 2.29 3.25 0.69
CA ARG A 229 3.62 2.64 0.57
C ARG A 229 4.28 3.05 -0.74
N PRO A 230 5.62 2.99 -0.82
CA PRO A 230 6.33 3.22 -2.07
C PRO A 230 5.75 2.35 -3.19
N GLY A 231 5.58 2.94 -4.37
CA GLY A 231 5.04 2.27 -5.55
C GLY A 231 3.51 2.12 -5.60
N ASP A 232 2.76 2.56 -4.59
CA ASP A 232 1.31 2.49 -4.61
C ASP A 232 0.72 3.35 -5.74
N ILE A 233 -0.38 2.85 -6.34
CA ILE A 233 -1.14 3.58 -7.36
C ILE A 233 -2.54 3.84 -6.79
N LEU A 234 -2.88 5.10 -6.57
CA LEU A 234 -4.22 5.52 -6.18
C LEU A 234 -5.05 5.75 -7.44
N VAL A 235 -6.11 4.95 -7.61
CA VAL A 235 -7.07 5.05 -8.71
C VAL A 235 -8.36 5.62 -8.19
N ILE A 236 -8.78 6.77 -8.73
CA ILE A 236 -10.02 7.45 -8.35
C ILE A 236 -10.97 7.40 -9.55
N PRO A 237 -11.95 6.49 -9.55
CA PRO A 237 -12.87 6.36 -10.67
C PRO A 237 -13.88 7.52 -10.71
N GLU A 238 -14.48 7.70 -11.88
CA GLU A 238 -15.60 8.60 -12.08
C GLU A 238 -16.89 8.00 -11.51
N SER A 239 -17.77 8.88 -11.02
CA SER A 239 -19.12 8.52 -10.60
C SER A 239 -20.01 8.42 -11.83
N PHE A 240 -20.54 7.25 -12.08
CA PHE A 240 -21.64 7.08 -13.04
C PHE A 240 -22.95 7.34 -12.29
N PHE A 241 -23.77 8.21 -12.86
CA PHE A 241 -25.12 8.54 -12.33
C PHE A 241 -26.05 7.34 -12.46
#